data_aef1d5bd81f15ba0a663775d92fc6578
#
_entry.id   aef1d5bd81f15ba0a663775d92fc6578
#
_cell.length_a   1.000
_cell.length_b   1.000
_cell.length_c   1.000
_cell.angle_alpha   90.00
_cell.angle_beta   90.00
_cell.angle_gamma   90.00
#
_symmetry.space_group_name_H-M   'P 1'
#
loop_
_entity.id
_entity.type
_entity.pdbx_description
1 polymer ?
#
loop_
_entity_poly.entity_id
_entity_poly.type
_entity_poly.pdbx_seq_one_letter_code
_entity_poly.pdbx_strand_id
1 'polypeptide(L)'
;MKIRAASLHLGTLLFASSFFSTVEGQQRGKSAPPQSSKPEPVYAEIGKAPERARARRNPLEKDPEAVAAGRILFGQRCAECHGDSAEGGKKGPSLRAVEIRNAEPGAIFWILTNGVVRKGMPVWSKLPEPQRWQLVSFIKSLGTASTNDDRGALRP
;
A
#
# COMPACT_ATOMS: atom_id res chain seq x y z
N MET A 1 46.82 -51.44 49.30
CA MET A 1 48.09 -51.40 50.07
C MET A 1 48.70 -50.02 49.98
N LYS A 2 48.89 -49.35 51.15
CA LYS A 2 49.65 -48.08 51.44
C LYS A 2 49.16 -46.82 50.85
N ILE A 3 48.34 -45.94 51.54
CA ILE A 3 48.62 -44.95 52.60
C ILE A 3 49.90 -44.12 52.36
N ARG A 4 49.64 -42.76 52.26
CA ARG A 4 50.39 -41.63 52.90
C ARG A 4 49.85 -40.37 52.24
N ALA A 5 49.12 -39.48 52.87
CA ALA A 5 49.22 -38.62 54.03
C ALA A 5 50.23 -37.48 53.88
N ALA A 6 49.74 -36.29 54.20
CA ALA A 6 50.38 -35.03 54.65
C ALA A 6 50.80 -34.11 53.52
N SER A 7 50.63 -32.79 53.55
CA SER A 7 50.69 -31.87 54.70
C SER A 7 50.18 -30.48 54.31
N LEU A 8 49.58 -29.78 55.21
CA LEU A 8 49.34 -28.35 55.36
C LEU A 8 50.41 -27.44 54.73
N HIS A 9 50.02 -26.36 54.10
CA HIS A 9 50.59 -25.04 54.35
C HIS A 9 49.53 -23.95 54.22
N LEU A 10 49.34 -23.32 55.32
CA LEU A 10 48.63 -22.10 55.63
C LEU A 10 49.32 -20.92 54.97
N GLY A 11 48.66 -20.16 54.16
CA GLY A 11 49.15 -18.93 53.55
C GLY A 11 48.03 -17.91 53.35
N THR A 12 47.83 -17.14 54.44
CA THR A 12 46.93 -15.99 54.48
C THR A 12 47.52 -14.87 53.62
N LEU A 13 46.87 -14.48 52.56
CA LEU A 13 47.14 -13.23 51.85
C LEU A 13 45.82 -12.48 51.62
N LEU A 14 45.63 -11.48 52.41
CA LEU A 14 44.61 -10.43 52.26
C LEU A 14 44.88 -9.65 50.98
N PHE A 15 44.07 -9.84 49.96
CA PHE A 15 43.97 -8.89 48.83
C PHE A 15 42.63 -8.19 48.91
N ALA A 16 42.73 -6.92 49.21
CA ALA A 16 41.64 -5.97 49.11
C ALA A 16 41.21 -5.85 47.66
N SER A 17 40.10 -6.48 47.32
CA SER A 17 39.47 -6.35 45.99
C SER A 17 38.60 -5.11 45.99
N SER A 18 39.09 -4.08 45.34
CA SER A 18 38.29 -2.93 44.93
C SER A 18 37.11 -3.37 44.10
N PHE A 19 35.91 -3.19 44.60
CA PHE A 19 34.67 -3.31 43.84
C PHE A 19 34.67 -2.26 42.73
N PHE A 20 35.06 -2.66 41.54
CA PHE A 20 34.81 -1.88 40.35
C PHE A 20 33.37 -2.21 39.89
N SER A 21 32.42 -1.40 40.38
CA SER A 21 31.06 -1.42 39.86
C SER A 21 31.11 -0.89 38.44
N THR A 22 31.15 -1.80 37.47
CA THR A 22 30.77 -1.50 36.10
C THR A 22 29.27 -1.22 36.08
N VAL A 23 28.96 0.08 36.09
CA VAL A 23 27.63 0.55 35.70
C VAL A 23 27.47 0.24 34.22
N GLU A 24 26.83 -0.87 33.94
CA GLU A 24 26.32 -1.19 32.64
C GLU A 24 25.27 -0.13 32.28
N GLY A 25 25.72 0.88 31.54
CA GLY A 25 24.86 1.90 30.95
C GLY A 25 23.85 1.25 30.05
N GLN A 26 22.67 1.02 30.60
CA GLN A 26 21.46 0.68 29.86
C GLN A 26 21.22 1.78 28.84
N GLN A 27 21.74 1.58 27.63
CA GLN A 27 21.35 2.40 26.49
C GLN A 27 19.84 2.18 26.27
N ARG A 28 19.04 3.00 26.96
CA ARG A 28 17.67 3.26 26.57
C ARG A 28 17.71 3.60 25.08
N GLY A 29 17.33 2.63 24.28
CA GLY A 29 17.05 2.88 22.87
C GLY A 29 16.16 4.11 22.82
N LYS A 30 16.68 5.21 22.30
CA LYS A 30 15.89 6.36 21.92
C LYS A 30 14.91 5.84 20.89
N SER A 31 13.70 5.54 21.34
CA SER A 31 12.55 5.40 20.46
C SER A 31 12.57 6.65 19.60
N ALA A 32 12.81 6.48 18.30
CA ALA A 32 12.65 7.57 17.36
C ALA A 32 11.28 8.20 17.61
N PRO A 33 11.16 9.54 17.68
CA PRO A 33 9.88 10.17 17.85
C PRO A 33 8.95 9.63 16.75
N PRO A 34 7.65 9.40 17.04
CA PRO A 34 6.71 9.00 16.01
C PRO A 34 6.83 10.02 14.90
N GLN A 35 7.28 9.55 13.73
CA GLN A 35 7.37 10.39 12.55
C GLN A 35 5.97 10.96 12.36
N SER A 36 5.85 12.27 12.45
CA SER A 36 4.65 13.02 12.13
C SER A 36 4.19 12.50 10.77
N SER A 37 3.17 11.65 10.77
CA SER A 37 2.61 11.08 9.55
C SER A 37 1.91 12.22 8.84
N LYS A 38 2.67 12.92 7.98
CA LYS A 38 2.08 13.78 6.97
C LYS A 38 0.96 12.98 6.32
N PRO A 39 -0.28 13.50 6.24
CA PRO A 39 -1.37 12.75 5.65
C PRO A 39 -0.91 12.19 4.30
N GLU A 40 -0.87 10.86 4.18
CA GLU A 40 -0.52 10.21 2.92
C GLU A 40 -1.46 10.76 1.83
N PRO A 41 -0.96 11.21 0.70
CA PRO A 41 -1.82 11.63 -0.41
C PRO A 41 -2.84 10.53 -0.70
N VAL A 42 -4.09 10.92 -0.97
CA VAL A 42 -5.18 9.96 -1.16
C VAL A 42 -4.88 8.92 -2.24
N TYR A 43 -4.07 9.29 -3.24
CA TYR A 43 -3.67 8.42 -4.36
C TYR A 43 -2.29 7.76 -4.20
N ALA A 44 -1.61 7.92 -3.06
CA ALA A 44 -0.28 7.33 -2.82
C ALA A 44 -0.27 5.80 -2.92
N GLU A 45 -1.41 5.16 -2.69
CA GLU A 45 -1.54 3.70 -2.80
C GLU A 45 -1.26 3.18 -4.22
N ILE A 46 -1.54 3.96 -5.25
CA ILE A 46 -1.24 3.59 -6.65
C ILE A 46 0.27 3.38 -6.85
N GLY A 47 1.08 4.26 -6.28
CA GLY A 47 2.54 4.18 -6.35
C GLY A 47 3.14 2.98 -5.60
N LYS A 48 2.37 2.33 -4.73
CA LYS A 48 2.79 1.12 -4.00
C LYS A 48 2.67 -0.17 -4.82
N ALA A 49 2.04 -0.12 -5.99
CA ALA A 49 1.97 -1.27 -6.87
C ALA A 49 3.38 -1.72 -7.29
N PRO A 50 3.73 -3.00 -7.10
CA PRO A 50 5.03 -3.53 -7.50
C PRO A 50 5.27 -3.34 -9.01
N GLU A 51 6.54 -3.19 -9.42
CA GLU A 51 6.93 -3.00 -10.82
C GLU A 51 6.29 -4.02 -11.76
N ARG A 52 6.37 -5.31 -11.40
CA ARG A 52 5.73 -6.39 -12.16
C ARG A 52 4.21 -6.25 -12.32
N ALA A 53 3.53 -5.62 -11.35
CA ALA A 53 2.10 -5.38 -11.42
C ALA A 53 1.81 -4.19 -12.34
N ARG A 54 2.57 -3.10 -12.22
CA ARG A 54 2.46 -1.92 -13.08
C ARG A 54 2.69 -2.24 -14.56
N ALA A 55 3.69 -3.09 -14.84
CA ALA A 55 4.02 -3.52 -16.19
C ALA A 55 2.92 -4.35 -16.89
N ARG A 56 1.89 -4.81 -16.15
CA ARG A 56 0.76 -5.56 -16.75
C ARG A 56 -0.07 -4.64 -17.64
N ARG A 57 -0.24 -5.05 -18.88
CA ARG A 57 -1.12 -4.37 -19.83
C ARG A 57 -2.55 -4.86 -19.66
N ASN A 58 -3.52 -3.99 -19.92
CA ASN A 58 -4.91 -4.40 -19.98
C ASN A 58 -5.17 -5.15 -21.31
N PRO A 59 -5.53 -6.44 -21.27
CA PRO A 59 -5.83 -7.18 -22.50
C PRO A 59 -7.09 -6.66 -23.21
N LEU A 60 -7.95 -5.90 -22.50
CA LEU A 60 -9.21 -5.35 -23.00
C LEU A 60 -9.13 -3.83 -23.31
N GLU A 61 -7.92 -3.28 -23.46
CA GLU A 61 -7.70 -1.83 -23.58
C GLU A 61 -8.42 -1.22 -24.80
N LYS A 62 -8.55 -1.98 -25.88
CA LYS A 62 -9.17 -1.53 -27.13
C LYS A 62 -10.60 -2.04 -27.33
N ASP A 63 -11.15 -2.69 -26.33
CA ASP A 63 -12.48 -3.28 -26.40
C ASP A 63 -13.53 -2.31 -25.84
N PRO A 64 -14.42 -1.72 -26.67
CA PRO A 64 -15.46 -0.82 -26.21
C PRO A 64 -16.52 -1.54 -25.37
N GLU A 65 -16.76 -2.83 -25.58
CA GLU A 65 -17.70 -3.61 -24.79
C GLU A 65 -17.16 -3.82 -23.37
N ALA A 66 -15.84 -3.93 -23.22
CA ALA A 66 -15.23 -4.00 -21.90
C ALA A 66 -15.45 -2.71 -21.09
N VAL A 67 -15.48 -1.54 -21.74
CA VAL A 67 -15.81 -0.27 -21.08
C VAL A 67 -17.27 -0.27 -20.62
N ALA A 68 -18.20 -0.71 -21.46
CA ALA A 68 -19.63 -0.78 -21.14
C ALA A 68 -19.88 -1.76 -19.99
N ALA A 69 -19.30 -2.97 -20.05
CA ALA A 69 -19.39 -3.97 -18.98
C ALA A 69 -18.76 -3.45 -17.67
N GLY A 70 -17.61 -2.80 -17.75
CA GLY A 70 -16.94 -2.17 -16.62
C GLY A 70 -17.79 -1.10 -15.96
N ARG A 71 -18.52 -0.28 -16.73
CA ARG A 71 -19.47 0.72 -16.22
C ARG A 71 -20.58 0.08 -15.39
N ILE A 72 -21.16 -1.02 -15.88
CA ILE A 72 -22.21 -1.76 -15.16
C ILE A 72 -21.67 -2.29 -13.84
N LEU A 73 -20.49 -2.95 -13.86
CA LEU A 73 -19.85 -3.45 -12.66
C LEU A 73 -19.52 -2.34 -11.67
N PHE A 74 -19.07 -1.19 -12.17
CA PHE A 74 -18.76 -0.01 -11.36
C PHE A 74 -20.00 0.47 -10.62
N GLY A 75 -21.14 0.64 -11.31
CA GLY A 75 -22.40 1.04 -10.69
C GLY A 75 -22.84 0.08 -9.58
N GLN A 76 -22.64 -1.21 -9.77
CA GLN A 76 -23.04 -2.23 -8.80
C GLN A 76 -22.13 -2.37 -7.59
N ARG A 77 -20.84 -2.04 -7.71
CA ARG A 77 -19.80 -2.41 -6.72
C ARG A 77 -18.99 -1.25 -6.19
N CYS A 78 -18.92 -0.13 -6.91
CA CYS A 78 -17.97 0.93 -6.65
C CYS A 78 -18.62 2.31 -6.41
N ALA A 79 -19.75 2.57 -7.09
CA ALA A 79 -20.43 3.86 -7.09
C ALA A 79 -20.84 4.34 -5.70
N GLU A 80 -21.23 3.44 -4.79
CA GLU A 80 -21.58 3.79 -3.41
C GLU A 80 -20.49 4.61 -2.69
N CYS A 81 -19.21 4.32 -3.01
CA CYS A 81 -18.09 5.00 -2.40
C CYS A 81 -17.48 6.08 -3.29
N HIS A 82 -17.42 5.83 -4.61
CA HIS A 82 -16.72 6.69 -5.57
C HIS A 82 -17.63 7.66 -6.33
N GLY A 83 -18.95 7.66 -6.03
CA GLY A 83 -19.94 8.44 -6.75
C GLY A 83 -20.39 7.78 -8.06
N ASP A 84 -21.61 8.06 -8.51
CA ASP A 84 -22.22 7.43 -9.70
C ASP A 84 -21.45 7.75 -10.98
N SER A 85 -20.88 8.95 -11.06
CA SER A 85 -20.03 9.41 -12.17
C SER A 85 -18.53 9.29 -11.84
N ALA A 86 -18.18 8.55 -10.77
CA ALA A 86 -16.82 8.38 -10.29
C ALA A 86 -16.12 9.69 -9.85
N GLU A 87 -16.90 10.68 -9.48
CA GLU A 87 -16.44 12.01 -9.02
C GLU A 87 -15.83 11.97 -7.61
N GLY A 88 -16.04 10.87 -6.87
CA GLY A 88 -15.64 10.73 -5.50
C GLY A 88 -16.67 11.27 -4.50
N GLY A 89 -16.33 11.19 -3.22
CA GLY A 89 -17.22 11.65 -2.15
C GLY A 89 -16.59 11.44 -0.77
N LYS A 90 -17.44 11.39 0.25
CA LYS A 90 -16.97 11.21 1.64
C LYS A 90 -16.34 9.85 1.90
N LYS A 91 -16.74 8.81 1.15
CA LYS A 91 -16.31 7.41 1.36
C LYS A 91 -15.12 7.01 0.50
N GLY A 92 -14.92 7.66 -0.66
CA GLY A 92 -13.86 7.30 -1.60
C GLY A 92 -13.41 8.47 -2.46
N PRO A 93 -12.16 8.45 -2.97
CA PRO A 93 -11.63 9.51 -3.80
C PRO A 93 -12.24 9.51 -5.20
N SER A 94 -12.09 10.65 -5.90
CA SER A 94 -12.43 10.77 -7.31
C SER A 94 -11.57 9.82 -8.17
N LEU A 95 -12.20 9.06 -9.05
CA LEU A 95 -11.49 8.26 -10.04
C LEU A 95 -11.26 9.02 -11.36
N ARG A 96 -11.70 10.30 -11.43
CA ARG A 96 -11.43 11.22 -12.54
C ARG A 96 -10.14 12.04 -12.35
N ALA A 97 -9.48 11.90 -11.20
CA ALA A 97 -8.28 12.64 -10.85
C ALA A 97 -7.12 12.36 -11.82
N VAL A 98 -6.23 13.33 -11.95
CA VAL A 98 -5.06 13.22 -12.85
C VAL A 98 -4.16 12.06 -12.51
N GLU A 99 -4.05 11.74 -11.21
CA GLU A 99 -3.26 10.61 -10.72
C GLU A 99 -3.81 9.26 -11.25
N ILE A 100 -5.12 9.09 -11.32
CA ILE A 100 -5.77 7.89 -11.87
C ILE A 100 -5.61 7.84 -13.39
N ARG A 101 -5.77 8.98 -14.06
CA ARG A 101 -5.57 9.06 -15.52
C ARG A 101 -4.16 8.66 -15.93
N ASN A 102 -3.16 9.12 -15.16
CA ASN A 102 -1.75 8.86 -15.43
C ASN A 102 -1.26 7.50 -14.90
N ALA A 103 -2.06 6.84 -14.03
CA ALA A 103 -1.68 5.54 -13.50
C ALA A 103 -1.63 4.48 -14.60
N GLU A 104 -0.65 3.59 -14.52
CA GLU A 104 -0.59 2.42 -15.39
C GLU A 104 -1.81 1.51 -15.13
N PRO A 105 -2.40 0.91 -16.19
CA PRO A 105 -3.54 0.01 -16.04
C PRO A 105 -3.28 -1.12 -15.04
N GLY A 106 -2.06 -1.66 -15.03
CA GLY A 106 -1.64 -2.70 -14.09
C GLY A 106 -1.61 -2.26 -12.63
N ALA A 107 -1.31 -0.97 -12.36
CA ALA A 107 -1.37 -0.43 -11.01
C ALA A 107 -2.81 -0.34 -10.50
N ILE A 108 -3.74 0.12 -11.34
CA ILE A 108 -5.17 0.16 -11.01
C ILE A 108 -5.69 -1.27 -10.78
N PHE A 109 -5.31 -2.21 -11.65
CA PHE A 109 -5.67 -3.63 -11.49
C PHE A 109 -5.14 -4.20 -10.17
N TRP A 110 -3.92 -3.83 -9.78
CA TRP A 110 -3.34 -4.25 -8.50
C TRP A 110 -4.13 -3.70 -7.31
N ILE A 111 -4.51 -2.41 -7.34
CA ILE A 111 -5.38 -1.79 -6.32
C ILE A 111 -6.72 -2.53 -6.22
N LEU A 112 -7.38 -2.82 -7.33
CA LEU A 112 -8.63 -3.60 -7.32
C LEU A 112 -8.42 -4.98 -6.70
N THR A 113 -7.33 -5.64 -7.04
CA THR A 113 -7.04 -7.00 -6.55
C THR A 113 -6.79 -7.04 -5.05
N ASN A 114 -6.06 -6.05 -4.50
CA ASN A 114 -5.60 -6.06 -3.11
C ASN A 114 -6.44 -5.16 -2.19
N GLY A 115 -7.24 -4.26 -2.76
CA GLY A 115 -7.95 -3.25 -2.00
C GLY A 115 -7.04 -2.23 -1.34
N VAL A 116 -7.62 -1.30 -0.62
CA VAL A 116 -6.95 -0.39 0.30
C VAL A 116 -7.69 -0.45 1.63
N VAL A 117 -7.64 -1.63 2.26
CA VAL A 117 -8.48 -2.01 3.41
C VAL A 117 -8.39 -0.98 4.54
N ARG A 118 -7.19 -0.48 4.84
CA ARG A 118 -6.99 0.55 5.88
C ARG A 118 -7.70 1.88 5.60
N LYS A 119 -8.07 2.13 4.34
CA LYS A 119 -8.80 3.33 3.89
C LYS A 119 -10.25 3.01 3.50
N GLY A 120 -10.72 1.79 3.83
CA GLY A 120 -12.10 1.36 3.61
C GLY A 120 -12.38 0.73 2.25
N MET A 121 -11.43 0.68 1.30
CA MET A 121 -11.63 0.03 0.01
C MET A 121 -11.45 -1.48 0.14
N PRO A 122 -12.48 -2.31 -0.14
CA PRO A 122 -12.40 -3.76 -0.01
C PRO A 122 -11.51 -4.41 -1.08
N VAL A 123 -11.14 -5.67 -0.82
CA VAL A 123 -10.42 -6.53 -1.75
C VAL A 123 -11.39 -7.10 -2.79
N TRP A 124 -11.07 -6.97 -4.08
CA TRP A 124 -11.89 -7.46 -5.19
C TRP A 124 -11.29 -8.68 -5.91
N SER A 125 -10.36 -9.39 -5.27
CA SER A 125 -9.73 -10.59 -5.86
C SER A 125 -10.71 -11.73 -6.18
N LYS A 126 -11.89 -11.74 -5.53
CA LYS A 126 -12.97 -12.71 -5.83
C LYS A 126 -13.71 -12.43 -7.15
N LEU A 127 -13.63 -11.21 -7.68
CA LEU A 127 -14.11 -10.94 -9.03
C LEU A 127 -13.20 -11.67 -10.03
N PRO A 128 -13.75 -12.32 -11.07
CA PRO A 128 -12.98 -12.89 -12.17
C PRO A 128 -12.00 -11.85 -12.75
N GLU A 129 -10.83 -12.33 -13.17
CA GLU A 129 -9.80 -11.43 -13.73
C GLU A 129 -10.32 -10.58 -14.91
N PRO A 130 -11.08 -11.10 -15.87
CA PRO A 130 -11.66 -10.29 -16.93
C PRO A 130 -12.54 -9.15 -16.43
N GLN A 131 -13.35 -9.38 -15.39
CA GLN A 131 -14.20 -8.34 -14.82
C GLN A 131 -13.40 -7.22 -14.16
N ARG A 132 -12.28 -7.55 -13.51
CA ARG A 132 -11.37 -6.53 -12.97
C ARG A 132 -10.72 -5.71 -14.09
N TRP A 133 -10.38 -6.32 -15.23
CA TRP A 133 -9.88 -5.60 -16.39
C TRP A 133 -10.96 -4.74 -17.07
N GLN A 134 -12.21 -5.17 -17.11
CA GLN A 134 -13.34 -4.35 -17.55
C GLN A 134 -13.49 -3.09 -16.67
N LEU A 135 -13.39 -3.23 -15.33
CA LEU A 135 -13.37 -2.09 -14.43
C LEU A 135 -12.20 -1.13 -14.73
N VAL A 136 -11.00 -1.65 -14.99
CA VAL A 136 -9.84 -0.83 -15.39
C VAL A 136 -10.13 -0.11 -16.71
N SER A 137 -10.71 -0.77 -17.72
CA SER A 137 -11.09 -0.14 -18.99
C SER A 137 -12.06 1.02 -18.77
N PHE A 138 -13.10 0.83 -17.97
CA PHE A 138 -14.04 1.90 -17.62
C PHE A 138 -13.35 3.04 -16.87
N ILE A 139 -12.57 2.77 -15.82
CA ILE A 139 -11.88 3.82 -15.05
C ILE A 139 -10.95 4.64 -15.96
N LYS A 140 -10.21 4.01 -16.86
CA LYS A 140 -9.34 4.71 -17.80
C LYS A 140 -10.12 5.55 -18.82
N SER A 141 -11.30 5.12 -19.22
CA SER A 141 -12.17 5.87 -20.13
C SER A 141 -12.69 7.18 -19.53
N LEU A 142 -12.79 7.29 -18.20
CA LEU A 142 -13.22 8.50 -17.51
C LEU A 142 -12.28 9.70 -17.79
N GLY A 143 -11.01 9.44 -18.07
CA GLY A 143 -10.02 10.46 -18.40
C GLY A 143 -10.12 11.00 -19.84
N THR A 144 -10.61 10.19 -20.77
CA THR A 144 -10.74 10.57 -22.18
C THR A 144 -12.03 11.35 -22.47
N ALA A 145 -13.08 11.15 -21.69
CA ALA A 145 -14.36 11.84 -21.83
C ALA A 145 -14.24 13.36 -21.58
N SER A 146 -13.39 13.79 -20.63
CA SER A 146 -13.19 15.22 -20.34
C SER A 146 -12.53 16.01 -21.45
N THR A 147 -11.73 15.37 -22.31
CA THR A 147 -11.03 16.06 -23.43
C THR A 147 -11.91 16.28 -24.65
N ASN A 148 -13.05 15.59 -24.76
CA ASN A 148 -13.97 15.73 -25.88
C ASN A 148 -15.05 16.78 -25.61
N ASP A 149 -15.40 17.00 -24.35
CA ASP A 149 -16.39 18.04 -23.96
C ASP A 149 -15.83 19.46 -24.17
N ASP A 150 -14.54 19.66 -23.83
CA ASP A 150 -13.88 20.97 -24.05
C ASP A 150 -13.65 21.31 -25.54
N ARG A 151 -13.59 20.31 -26.43
CA ARG A 151 -13.45 20.56 -27.89
C ARG A 151 -14.79 20.84 -28.58
N GLY A 152 -15.90 20.43 -27.97
CA GLY A 152 -17.24 20.71 -28.47
C GLY A 152 -17.70 22.15 -28.23
N ALA A 153 -17.18 22.81 -27.19
CA ALA A 153 -17.56 24.17 -26.79
C ALA A 153 -16.85 25.28 -27.56
N LEU A 154 -15.87 24.95 -28.43
CA LEU A 154 -15.08 25.94 -29.21
C LEU A 154 -15.36 25.88 -30.72
N ARG A 155 -16.55 25.51 -31.15
CA ARG A 155 -16.99 25.71 -32.53
C ARG A 155 -17.91 26.93 -32.58
N PRO A 156 -17.48 27.98 -33.35
CA PRO A 156 -18.32 29.15 -33.64
C PRO A 156 -19.51 28.79 -34.54
#